data_dbafe5cd48d34cde86d0e17208e1c4e6
#
_entry.id   dbafe5cd48d34cde86d0e17208e1c4e6
#
_cell.length_a   1.000
_cell.length_b   1.000
_cell.length_c   1.000
_cell.angle_alpha   90.00
_cell.angle_beta   90.00
_cell.angle_gamma   90.00
#
_symmetry.space_group_name_H-M   'P 1'
#
loop_
_entity.id
_entity.type
_entity.pdbx_description
1 polymer ?
#
loop_
_entity_poly.entity_id
_entity_poly.type
_entity_poly.pdbx_seq_one_letter_code
_entity_poly.pdbx_strand_id
1 'polypeptide(L)'
;FPSVSGAWRISEEPFMENAKHILDGLKIRASYGTLGNQNLAGGDAASYYPTTPNLALGHISMNGTPASLVTLNTLANPDIKWETTTMLDVGVDVTLFSKLNITADWYRKNTDDILMKLDIPAGVGLNAPYQNAGKVRNTGWELSIGYNNRWRDFTFGVQANVSDGKNEIVDMRGKTSTSGVLRNQEGYSIGSIYALESLGIIRTQEEADWVNANCPQFKETVQIGDIRYADIDGSNTIDENDKTIVGSTIPRYTY
;
A
#
# COMPACT_ATOMS: atom_id res chain seq x y z
N PHE A 1 6.16 17.55 -15.42
CA PHE A 1 5.96 17.24 -13.99
C PHE A 1 6.57 18.39 -13.16
N PRO A 2 5.76 19.39 -12.80
CA PRO A 2 6.23 20.54 -12.04
C PRO A 2 6.49 20.17 -10.58
N SER A 3 7.44 20.89 -9.96
CA SER A 3 7.67 20.85 -8.53
C SER A 3 8.06 22.23 -8.02
N VAL A 4 7.69 22.51 -6.78
CA VAL A 4 8.05 23.74 -6.06
C VAL A 4 8.42 23.38 -4.63
N SER A 5 9.45 24.03 -4.11
CA SER A 5 9.85 23.90 -2.71
C SER A 5 10.25 25.24 -2.16
N GLY A 6 10.02 25.42 -0.87
CA GLY A 6 10.41 26.60 -0.13
C GLY A 6 10.85 26.24 1.28
N ALA A 7 11.71 27.07 1.83
CA ALA A 7 12.14 26.94 3.21
C ALA A 7 12.32 28.33 3.84
N TRP A 8 11.92 28.43 5.11
CA TRP A 8 12.08 29.65 5.88
C TRP A 8 12.90 29.37 7.14
N ARG A 9 14.03 30.06 7.27
CA ARG A 9 14.90 29.97 8.44
C ARG A 9 14.47 31.02 9.46
N ILE A 10 13.53 30.65 10.31
CA ILE A 10 12.93 31.54 11.31
C ILE A 10 13.96 32.02 12.33
N SER A 11 14.94 31.17 12.69
CA SER A 11 15.98 31.52 13.67
C SER A 11 16.84 32.72 13.26
N GLU A 12 16.87 33.07 11.98
CA GLU A 12 17.64 34.24 11.49
C GLU A 12 16.84 35.55 11.49
N GLU A 13 15.55 35.47 11.79
CA GLU A 13 14.70 36.67 11.83
C GLU A 13 14.98 37.55 13.06
N PRO A 14 14.88 38.89 12.94
CA PRO A 14 15.19 39.80 14.03
C PRO A 14 14.38 39.59 15.30
N PHE A 15 13.12 39.12 15.18
CA PHE A 15 12.27 38.83 16.34
C PHE A 15 12.73 37.60 17.15
N MET A 16 13.63 36.77 16.60
CA MET A 16 14.17 35.57 17.25
C MET A 16 15.52 35.83 17.95
N GLU A 17 16.08 37.04 17.91
CA GLU A 17 17.39 37.33 18.51
C GLU A 17 17.50 36.96 19.99
N ASN A 18 16.42 37.18 20.75
CA ASN A 18 16.38 36.87 22.19
C ASN A 18 16.34 35.34 22.46
N ALA A 19 15.98 34.53 21.49
CA ALA A 19 15.90 33.08 21.62
C ALA A 19 17.18 32.35 21.16
N LYS A 20 18.11 33.03 20.49
CA LYS A 20 19.33 32.42 19.90
C LYS A 20 20.25 31.74 20.90
N HIS A 21 20.17 32.04 22.18
CA HIS A 21 20.94 31.36 23.23
C HIS A 21 20.46 29.94 23.55
N ILE A 22 19.24 29.58 23.12
CA ILE A 22 18.66 28.25 23.30
C ILE A 22 18.40 27.60 21.94
N LEU A 23 17.84 28.37 21.01
CA LEU A 23 17.40 27.94 19.69
C LEU A 23 18.41 28.42 18.64
N ASP A 24 19.39 27.57 18.33
CA ASP A 24 20.45 27.89 17.35
C ASP A 24 19.92 27.82 15.91
N GLY A 25 18.94 26.99 15.67
CA GLY A 25 18.34 26.84 14.36
C GLY A 25 16.87 26.44 14.42
N LEU A 26 16.05 27.17 13.68
CA LEU A 26 14.67 26.81 13.40
C LEU A 26 14.39 27.07 11.94
N LYS A 27 14.07 26.01 11.21
CA LYS A 27 13.75 26.07 9.79
C LYS A 27 12.49 25.28 9.50
N ILE A 28 11.54 25.89 8.82
CA ILE A 28 10.37 25.23 8.26
C ILE A 28 10.62 25.05 6.77
N ARG A 29 10.23 23.90 6.24
CA ARG A 29 10.32 23.59 4.82
C ARG A 29 9.01 22.97 4.33
N ALA A 30 8.69 23.24 3.07
CA ALA A 30 7.56 22.61 2.41
C ALA A 30 7.92 22.34 0.95
N SER A 31 7.48 21.23 0.42
CA SER A 31 7.61 20.89 -0.98
C SER A 31 6.30 20.30 -1.52
N TYR A 32 6.02 20.64 -2.77
CA TYR A 32 4.91 20.07 -3.53
C TYR A 32 5.40 19.76 -4.93
N GLY A 33 5.18 18.54 -5.40
CA GLY A 33 5.65 18.15 -6.72
C GLY A 33 4.87 16.98 -7.29
N THR A 34 4.98 16.84 -8.60
CA THR A 34 4.41 15.73 -9.35
C THR A 34 5.51 14.93 -10.05
N LEU A 35 5.37 13.62 -10.08
CA LEU A 35 6.25 12.67 -10.75
C LEU A 35 5.43 11.79 -11.68
N GLY A 36 5.96 11.42 -12.84
CA GLY A 36 5.36 10.46 -13.77
C GLY A 36 6.09 9.12 -13.73
N ASN A 37 5.35 8.03 -13.86
CA ASN A 37 5.89 6.70 -14.04
C ASN A 37 5.20 6.01 -15.23
N GLN A 38 6.00 5.44 -16.12
CA GLN A 38 5.51 4.70 -17.29
C GLN A 38 5.80 3.20 -17.22
N ASN A 39 6.47 2.74 -16.15
CA ASN A 39 6.88 1.35 -16.03
C ASN A 39 5.66 0.46 -15.79
N LEU A 40 5.49 -0.54 -16.67
CA LEU A 40 4.49 -1.58 -16.51
C LEU A 40 5.15 -2.81 -15.89
N ALA A 41 4.49 -3.37 -14.89
CA ALA A 41 4.96 -4.62 -14.30
C ALA A 41 4.79 -5.75 -15.32
N GLY A 42 5.88 -6.47 -15.64
CA GLY A 42 5.79 -7.63 -16.53
C GLY A 42 6.96 -7.86 -17.48
N GLY A 43 7.67 -6.82 -17.88
CA GLY A 43 8.93 -6.95 -18.65
C GLY A 43 8.82 -7.59 -20.04
N ASP A 44 7.62 -7.86 -20.54
CA ASP A 44 7.37 -8.40 -21.87
C ASP A 44 7.16 -7.29 -22.92
N ALA A 45 7.17 -7.64 -24.20
CA ALA A 45 6.97 -6.68 -25.30
C ALA A 45 5.62 -5.95 -25.19
N ALA A 46 4.58 -6.59 -24.66
CA ALA A 46 3.26 -5.99 -24.42
C ALA A 46 3.31 -4.91 -23.35
N SER A 47 4.26 -4.97 -22.42
CA SER A 47 4.48 -3.96 -21.39
C SER A 47 5.12 -2.69 -21.95
N TYR A 48 5.93 -2.79 -23.01
CA TYR A 48 6.57 -1.60 -23.61
C TYR A 48 5.67 -0.85 -24.59
N TYR A 49 4.72 -1.55 -25.23
CA TYR A 49 3.83 -0.99 -26.24
C TYR A 49 2.36 -1.34 -25.97
N PRO A 50 1.80 -0.93 -24.82
CA PRO A 50 0.45 -1.31 -24.41
C PRO A 50 -0.66 -0.72 -25.29
N THR A 51 -0.31 0.28 -26.10
CA THR A 51 -1.23 0.93 -27.06
C THR A 51 -1.40 0.13 -28.35
N THR A 52 -0.51 -0.85 -28.61
CA THR A 52 -0.50 -1.60 -29.87
C THR A 52 -1.01 -3.02 -29.63
N PRO A 53 -1.93 -3.53 -30.46
CA PRO A 53 -2.39 -4.91 -30.34
C PRO A 53 -1.27 -5.88 -30.68
N ASN A 54 -1.02 -6.84 -29.81
CA ASN A 54 -0.01 -7.88 -30.02
C ASN A 54 -0.63 -9.10 -30.66
N LEU A 55 -0.06 -9.52 -31.78
CA LEU A 55 -0.42 -10.75 -32.49
C LEU A 55 0.51 -11.88 -32.05
N ALA A 56 -0.08 -13.01 -31.68
CA ALA A 56 0.64 -14.24 -31.41
C ALA A 56 0.57 -15.17 -32.62
N LEU A 57 1.69 -15.77 -32.94
CA LEU A 57 1.78 -16.82 -33.95
C LEU A 57 1.63 -18.18 -33.26
N GLY A 58 0.74 -18.99 -33.74
CA GLY A 58 0.49 -20.33 -33.24
C GLY A 58 0.29 -21.33 -34.38
N HIS A 59 0.00 -22.57 -34.04
CA HIS A 59 -0.33 -23.61 -35.01
C HIS A 59 -1.64 -24.28 -34.59
N ILE A 60 -2.46 -24.56 -35.55
CA ILE A 60 -3.70 -25.32 -35.38
C ILE A 60 -3.67 -26.51 -36.32
N SER A 61 -4.24 -27.64 -35.91
CA SER A 61 -4.43 -28.77 -36.82
C SER A 61 -5.72 -28.56 -37.62
N MET A 62 -5.60 -28.41 -38.92
CA MET A 62 -6.74 -28.38 -39.85
C MET A 62 -6.70 -29.63 -40.71
N ASN A 63 -7.69 -30.49 -40.56
CA ASN A 63 -7.81 -31.74 -41.31
C ASN A 63 -6.55 -32.65 -41.22
N GLY A 64 -5.93 -32.70 -40.03
CA GLY A 64 -4.73 -33.50 -39.77
C GLY A 64 -3.39 -32.88 -40.19
N THR A 65 -3.40 -31.68 -40.78
CA THR A 65 -2.19 -30.93 -41.17
C THR A 65 -1.99 -29.69 -40.31
N PRO A 66 -0.75 -29.40 -39.86
CA PRO A 66 -0.46 -28.16 -39.16
C PRO A 66 -0.67 -26.93 -40.06
N ALA A 67 -1.49 -26.01 -39.59
CA ALA A 67 -1.68 -24.70 -40.23
C ALA A 67 -1.22 -23.58 -39.33
N SER A 68 -0.60 -22.54 -39.87
CA SER A 68 -0.21 -21.36 -39.11
C SER A 68 -1.45 -20.56 -38.73
N LEU A 69 -1.50 -20.16 -37.44
CA LEU A 69 -2.55 -19.35 -36.86
C LEU A 69 -1.97 -18.02 -36.40
N VAL A 70 -2.67 -16.92 -36.68
CA VAL A 70 -2.40 -15.61 -36.10
C VAL A 70 -3.57 -15.25 -35.21
N THR A 71 -3.31 -15.02 -33.93
CA THR A 71 -4.33 -14.65 -32.94
C THR A 71 -4.00 -13.34 -32.25
N LEU A 72 -5.03 -12.62 -31.86
CA LEU A 72 -4.92 -11.51 -30.93
C LEU A 72 -4.99 -12.08 -29.50
N ASN A 73 -3.96 -11.83 -28.68
CA ASN A 73 -3.94 -12.37 -27.31
C ASN A 73 -4.37 -11.35 -26.26
N THR A 74 -4.12 -10.07 -26.50
CA THR A 74 -4.38 -9.01 -25.53
C THR A 74 -5.04 -7.84 -26.22
N LEU A 75 -6.05 -7.27 -25.60
CA LEU A 75 -6.64 -6.02 -26.05
C LEU A 75 -5.62 -4.88 -25.90
N ALA A 76 -5.54 -4.02 -26.91
CA ALA A 76 -4.78 -2.78 -26.82
C ALA A 76 -5.58 -1.70 -26.07
N ASN A 77 -4.89 -0.82 -25.36
CA ASN A 77 -5.49 0.36 -24.77
C ASN A 77 -4.80 1.62 -25.33
N PRO A 78 -5.39 2.29 -26.33
CA PRO A 78 -4.79 3.48 -26.92
C PRO A 78 -4.83 4.70 -26.01
N ASP A 79 -5.69 4.71 -25.00
CA ASP A 79 -5.91 5.84 -24.07
C ASP A 79 -5.08 5.77 -22.80
N ILE A 80 -4.10 4.85 -22.75
CA ILE A 80 -3.24 4.66 -21.60
C ILE A 80 -2.40 5.91 -21.33
N LYS A 81 -2.32 6.30 -20.05
CA LYS A 81 -1.54 7.45 -19.57
C LYS A 81 -0.50 6.99 -18.57
N TRP A 82 0.48 7.83 -18.32
CA TRP A 82 1.45 7.61 -17.25
C TRP A 82 0.78 7.69 -15.88
N GLU A 83 1.24 6.86 -14.96
CA GLU A 83 0.91 7.05 -13.55
C GLU A 83 1.43 8.39 -13.09
N THR A 84 0.65 9.11 -12.31
CA THR A 84 1.03 10.41 -11.76
C THR A 84 1.07 10.33 -10.24
N THR A 85 2.22 10.63 -9.67
CA THR A 85 2.38 10.74 -8.22
C THR A 85 2.51 12.20 -7.83
N THR A 86 1.60 12.67 -6.99
CA THR A 86 1.64 13.99 -6.36
C THR A 86 2.05 13.85 -4.91
N MET A 87 3.07 14.58 -4.49
CA MET A 87 3.59 14.55 -3.12
C MET A 87 3.57 15.95 -2.50
N LEU A 88 3.02 16.04 -1.31
CA LEU A 88 3.15 17.17 -0.39
C LEU A 88 4.00 16.71 0.79
N ASP A 89 5.02 17.47 1.10
CA ASP A 89 5.92 17.25 2.22
C ASP A 89 6.07 18.54 3.01
N VAL A 90 5.96 18.46 4.33
CA VAL A 90 6.16 19.59 5.25
C VAL A 90 7.05 19.13 6.38
N GLY A 91 8.14 19.85 6.60
CA GLY A 91 9.13 19.50 7.62
C GLY A 91 9.56 20.69 8.47
N VAL A 92 10.05 20.36 9.64
CA VAL A 92 10.67 21.30 10.56
C VAL A 92 12.02 20.76 11.05
N ASP A 93 13.03 21.60 10.99
CA ASP A 93 14.36 21.33 11.51
C ASP A 93 14.62 22.27 12.68
N VAL A 94 14.96 21.71 13.85
CA VAL A 94 15.24 22.46 15.09
C VAL A 94 16.61 22.09 15.62
N THR A 95 17.43 23.06 15.95
CA THR A 95 18.71 22.87 16.64
C THR A 95 18.68 23.63 17.96
N LEU A 96 18.91 22.93 19.06
CA LEU A 96 18.89 23.48 20.42
C LEU A 96 20.26 23.29 21.07
N PHE A 97 20.72 24.34 21.76
CA PHE A 97 21.96 24.33 22.55
C PHE A 97 23.19 23.87 21.76
N SER A 98 23.19 24.01 20.44
CA SER A 98 24.21 23.49 19.51
C SER A 98 24.53 22.00 19.64
N LYS A 99 23.62 21.23 20.28
CA LYS A 99 23.83 19.82 20.63
C LYS A 99 22.67 18.90 20.25
N LEU A 100 21.45 19.40 20.33
CA LEU A 100 20.23 18.64 20.07
C LEU A 100 19.66 19.07 18.73
N ASN A 101 19.60 18.12 17.78
CA ASN A 101 18.99 18.30 16.47
C ASN A 101 17.71 17.48 16.41
N ILE A 102 16.61 18.10 16.03
CA ILE A 102 15.30 17.47 15.86
C ILE A 102 14.86 17.78 14.44
N THR A 103 14.52 16.75 13.68
CA THR A 103 13.91 16.86 12.36
C THR A 103 12.58 16.10 12.40
N ALA A 104 11.51 16.77 12.05
CA ALA A 104 10.20 16.17 11.94
C ALA A 104 9.60 16.47 10.58
N ASP A 105 9.10 15.44 9.92
CA ASP A 105 8.50 15.49 8.60
C ASP A 105 7.13 14.86 8.61
N TRP A 106 6.24 15.46 7.86
CA TRP A 106 4.95 14.88 7.50
C TRP A 106 4.78 14.92 5.99
N TYR A 107 4.38 13.79 5.42
CA TYR A 107 4.16 13.71 3.99
C TYR A 107 2.83 13.07 3.62
N ARG A 108 2.33 13.45 2.46
CA ARG A 108 1.19 12.82 1.80
C ARG A 108 1.51 12.63 0.31
N LYS A 109 1.53 11.38 -0.12
CA LYS A 109 1.78 10.97 -1.49
C LYS A 109 0.52 10.34 -2.05
N ASN A 110 -0.05 10.92 -3.11
CA ASN A 110 -1.13 10.32 -3.88
C ASN A 110 -0.57 9.85 -5.22
N THR A 111 -0.84 8.60 -5.54
CA THR A 111 -0.53 8.03 -6.86
C THR A 111 -1.85 7.78 -7.56
N ASP A 112 -2.08 8.50 -8.64
CA ASP A 112 -3.26 8.43 -9.49
C ASP A 112 -2.92 7.70 -10.79
N ASP A 113 -3.96 7.18 -11.46
CA ASP A 113 -3.84 6.53 -12.76
C ASP A 113 -2.89 5.32 -12.76
N ILE A 114 -2.87 4.57 -11.65
CA ILE A 114 -2.02 3.38 -11.52
C ILE A 114 -2.34 2.38 -12.63
N LEU A 115 -1.28 1.91 -13.29
CA LEU A 115 -1.36 1.00 -14.42
C LEU A 115 -1.54 -0.44 -13.93
N MET A 116 -2.73 -0.97 -14.10
CA MET A 116 -3.07 -2.33 -13.67
C MET A 116 -3.95 -3.05 -14.70
N LYS A 117 -3.92 -4.38 -14.67
CA LYS A 117 -4.83 -5.22 -15.45
C LYS A 117 -6.09 -5.45 -14.61
N LEU A 118 -7.22 -4.99 -15.10
CA LEU A 118 -8.53 -5.32 -14.53
C LEU A 118 -9.15 -6.47 -15.31
N ASP A 119 -9.71 -7.42 -14.58
CA ASP A 119 -10.37 -8.57 -15.19
C ASP A 119 -11.48 -8.14 -16.16
N ILE A 120 -11.48 -8.74 -17.32
CA ILE A 120 -12.50 -8.58 -18.35
C ILE A 120 -13.36 -9.85 -18.43
N PRO A 121 -14.62 -9.78 -18.91
CA PRO A 121 -15.46 -10.95 -19.03
C PRO A 121 -14.79 -12.06 -19.86
N ALA A 122 -14.80 -13.29 -19.33
CA ALA A 122 -14.16 -14.45 -19.97
C ALA A 122 -14.67 -14.70 -21.40
N GLY A 123 -15.91 -14.30 -21.71
CA GLY A 123 -16.49 -14.41 -23.05
C GLY A 123 -15.79 -13.61 -24.15
N VAL A 124 -14.91 -12.66 -23.78
CA VAL A 124 -14.09 -11.91 -24.74
C VAL A 124 -12.98 -12.79 -25.32
N GLY A 125 -12.51 -13.79 -24.58
CA GLY A 125 -11.48 -14.73 -25.03
C GLY A 125 -10.08 -14.12 -25.18
N LEU A 126 -9.84 -12.92 -24.64
CA LEU A 126 -8.57 -12.20 -24.70
C LEU A 126 -8.06 -11.87 -23.28
N ASN A 127 -6.77 -11.61 -23.18
CA ASN A 127 -6.19 -11.10 -21.93
C ASN A 127 -6.55 -9.63 -21.70
N ALA A 128 -6.70 -9.27 -20.44
CA ALA A 128 -6.99 -7.90 -20.05
C ALA A 128 -5.85 -6.95 -20.42
N PRO A 129 -6.17 -5.77 -20.98
CA PRO A 129 -5.18 -4.72 -21.22
C PRO A 129 -4.77 -4.02 -19.93
N TYR A 130 -3.64 -3.32 -19.94
CA TYR A 130 -3.33 -2.34 -18.91
C TYR A 130 -4.29 -1.15 -18.99
N GLN A 131 -4.75 -0.70 -17.84
CA GLN A 131 -5.68 0.43 -17.70
C GLN A 131 -5.23 1.32 -16.55
N ASN A 132 -5.49 2.62 -16.67
CA ASN A 132 -5.33 3.57 -15.59
C ASN A 132 -6.53 3.47 -14.63
N ALA A 133 -6.43 2.63 -13.62
CA ALA A 133 -7.59 2.20 -12.86
C ALA A 133 -7.41 2.22 -11.34
N GLY A 134 -6.25 2.62 -10.85
CA GLY A 134 -5.99 2.64 -9.42
C GLY A 134 -5.61 4.00 -8.87
N LYS A 135 -6.01 4.26 -7.62
CA LYS A 135 -5.53 5.36 -6.80
C LYS A 135 -5.08 4.85 -5.46
N VAL A 136 -3.88 5.24 -5.05
CA VAL A 136 -3.30 4.88 -3.76
C VAL A 136 -2.79 6.12 -3.06
N ARG A 137 -3.06 6.19 -1.77
CA ARG A 137 -2.56 7.25 -0.89
C ARG A 137 -1.61 6.67 0.14
N ASN A 138 -0.46 7.31 0.29
CA ASN A 138 0.46 7.08 1.38
C ASN A 138 0.55 8.35 2.20
N THR A 139 0.35 8.25 3.52
CA THR A 139 0.50 9.36 4.47
C THR A 139 1.37 8.87 5.60
N GLY A 140 2.36 9.66 5.99
CA GLY A 140 3.24 9.28 7.08
C GLY A 140 3.90 10.47 7.73
N TRP A 141 4.63 10.18 8.80
CA TRP A 141 5.46 11.14 9.51
C TRP A 141 6.77 10.46 9.94
N GLU A 142 7.80 11.26 10.04
CA GLU A 142 9.13 10.84 10.45
C GLU A 142 9.66 11.81 11.50
N LEU A 143 10.29 11.29 12.53
CA LEU A 143 10.93 12.07 13.59
C LEU A 143 12.33 11.53 13.80
N SER A 144 13.31 12.42 13.66
CA SER A 144 14.71 12.15 13.96
C SER A 144 15.18 13.06 15.08
N ILE A 145 15.80 12.49 16.10
CA ILE A 145 16.37 13.22 17.23
C ILE A 145 17.81 12.80 17.38
N GLY A 146 18.72 13.75 17.25
CA GLY A 146 20.16 13.54 17.41
C GLY A 146 20.71 14.42 18.51
N TYR A 147 21.46 13.84 19.43
CA TYR A 147 22.16 14.57 20.47
C TYR A 147 23.66 14.33 20.38
N ASN A 148 24.43 15.40 20.22
CA ASN A 148 25.89 15.37 20.17
C ASN A 148 26.48 16.23 21.27
N ASN A 149 27.42 15.68 22.03
CA ASN A 149 28.09 16.43 23.08
C ASN A 149 29.56 16.02 23.21
N ARG A 150 30.35 16.96 23.70
CA ARG A 150 31.76 16.74 24.04
C ARG A 150 31.98 17.05 25.53
N TRP A 151 32.51 16.07 26.24
CA TRP A 151 32.90 16.23 27.63
C TRP A 151 34.41 16.00 27.74
N ARG A 152 35.17 17.10 27.88
CA ARG A 152 36.64 17.11 27.84
C ARG A 152 37.13 16.52 26.49
N ASP A 153 37.85 15.38 26.55
CA ASP A 153 38.39 14.69 25.36
C ASP A 153 37.45 13.62 24.80
N PHE A 154 36.32 13.37 25.49
CA PHE A 154 35.34 12.38 25.08
C PHE A 154 34.19 13.06 24.29
N THR A 155 34.01 12.62 23.05
CA THR A 155 32.90 13.07 22.18
C THR A 155 31.95 11.89 21.98
N PHE A 156 30.67 12.11 22.20
CA PHE A 156 29.66 11.09 21.96
C PHE A 156 28.44 11.68 21.23
N GLY A 157 27.77 10.83 20.47
CA GLY A 157 26.53 11.15 19.78
C GLY A 157 25.53 10.00 19.94
N VAL A 158 24.26 10.35 20.07
CA VAL A 158 23.14 9.41 20.08
C VAL A 158 22.10 9.91 19.09
N GLN A 159 21.57 9.01 18.28
CA GLN A 159 20.50 9.32 17.34
C GLN A 159 19.37 8.31 17.48
N ALA A 160 18.14 8.79 17.47
CA ALA A 160 16.93 8.00 17.47
C ALA A 160 16.05 8.45 16.30
N ASN A 161 15.47 7.49 15.58
CA ASN A 161 14.53 7.75 14.49
C ASN A 161 13.26 6.96 14.76
N VAL A 162 12.12 7.61 14.56
CA VAL A 162 10.80 6.99 14.66
C VAL A 162 9.99 7.44 13.45
N SER A 163 9.31 6.52 12.79
CA SER A 163 8.43 6.84 11.67
C SER A 163 7.20 5.95 11.70
N ASP A 164 6.11 6.47 11.15
CA ASP A 164 4.89 5.71 10.92
C ASP A 164 4.27 6.11 9.60
N GLY A 165 3.67 5.16 8.89
CA GLY A 165 3.09 5.39 7.59
C GLY A 165 1.87 4.51 7.33
N LYS A 166 0.83 5.12 6.78
CA LYS A 166 -0.39 4.45 6.34
C LYS A 166 -0.44 4.44 4.82
N ASN A 167 -0.67 3.25 4.26
CA ASN A 167 -1.02 3.06 2.86
C ASN A 167 -2.53 2.82 2.77
N GLU A 168 -3.19 3.37 1.75
CA GLU A 168 -4.63 3.23 1.53
C GLU A 168 -4.93 3.20 0.03
N ILE A 169 -5.66 2.19 -0.40
CA ILE A 169 -6.24 2.12 -1.74
C ILE A 169 -7.47 3.03 -1.73
N VAL A 170 -7.43 4.10 -2.51
CA VAL A 170 -8.51 5.10 -2.57
C VAL A 170 -9.57 4.72 -3.60
N ASP A 171 -9.13 4.16 -4.73
CA ASP A 171 -10.01 3.79 -5.85
C ASP A 171 -9.42 2.60 -6.62
N MET A 172 -10.24 1.60 -6.93
CA MET A 172 -9.96 0.47 -7.81
C MET A 172 -11.11 0.23 -8.78
N ARG A 173 -11.86 1.27 -9.09
CA ARG A 173 -13.06 1.18 -9.94
C ARG A 173 -14.11 0.19 -9.40
N GLY A 174 -14.26 0.10 -8.08
CA GLY A 174 -15.15 -0.85 -7.42
C GLY A 174 -14.75 -2.33 -7.58
N LYS A 175 -13.54 -2.59 -8.06
CA LYS A 175 -13.00 -3.95 -8.16
C LYS A 175 -12.22 -4.32 -6.91
N THR A 176 -12.19 -5.61 -6.64
CA THR A 176 -11.32 -6.21 -5.63
C THR A 176 -10.42 -7.23 -6.30
N SER A 177 -9.21 -7.41 -5.79
CA SER A 177 -8.28 -8.42 -6.26
C SER A 177 -7.82 -9.25 -5.07
N THR A 178 -7.98 -10.57 -5.17
CA THR A 178 -7.59 -11.51 -4.11
C THR A 178 -6.56 -12.50 -4.67
N SER A 179 -5.45 -12.66 -3.94
CA SER A 179 -4.39 -13.61 -4.26
C SER A 179 -3.99 -14.36 -2.98
N GLY A 180 -4.44 -15.60 -2.85
CA GLY A 180 -4.29 -16.37 -1.62
C GLY A 180 -5.05 -15.71 -0.47
N VAL A 181 -4.33 -15.35 0.58
CA VAL A 181 -4.87 -14.66 1.76
C VAL A 181 -4.74 -13.13 1.68
N LEU A 182 -4.24 -12.60 0.59
CA LEU A 182 -4.06 -11.16 0.39
C LEU A 182 -5.17 -10.60 -0.48
N ARG A 183 -5.74 -9.48 -0.06
CA ARG A 183 -6.80 -8.78 -0.79
C ARG A 183 -6.47 -7.30 -0.95
N ASN A 184 -6.67 -6.81 -2.16
CA ASN A 184 -6.70 -5.40 -2.47
C ASN A 184 -8.15 -4.95 -2.57
N GLN A 185 -8.53 -4.00 -1.75
CA GLN A 185 -9.88 -3.46 -1.67
C GLN A 185 -9.82 -1.99 -1.28
N GLU A 186 -10.72 -1.19 -1.83
CA GLU A 186 -10.85 0.24 -1.50
C GLU A 186 -11.06 0.45 0.00
N GLY A 187 -10.42 1.48 0.55
CA GLY A 187 -10.44 1.83 1.99
C GLY A 187 -9.39 1.09 2.84
N TYR A 188 -8.69 0.11 2.29
CA TYR A 188 -7.71 -0.70 2.99
C TYR A 188 -6.31 -0.56 2.40
N SER A 189 -5.31 -1.08 3.12
CA SER A 189 -3.92 -1.12 2.64
C SER A 189 -3.76 -2.12 1.50
N ILE A 190 -2.80 -1.87 0.62
CA ILE A 190 -2.40 -2.85 -0.40
C ILE A 190 -1.98 -4.16 0.28
N GLY A 191 -2.48 -5.28 -0.23
CA GLY A 191 -2.16 -6.61 0.29
C GLY A 191 -2.68 -6.83 1.71
N SER A 192 -3.83 -6.29 2.06
CA SER A 192 -4.46 -6.55 3.36
C SER A 192 -4.80 -8.04 3.53
N ILE A 193 -4.67 -8.54 4.75
CA ILE A 193 -4.92 -9.95 5.07
C ILE A 193 -6.43 -10.19 5.10
N TYR A 194 -6.91 -11.03 4.20
CA TYR A 194 -8.30 -11.41 4.03
C TYR A 194 -8.50 -12.85 4.51
N ALA A 195 -9.10 -13.00 5.68
CA ALA A 195 -9.27 -14.29 6.35
C ALA A 195 -10.51 -14.26 7.26
N LEU A 196 -10.81 -15.39 7.88
CA LEU A 196 -11.82 -15.46 8.92
C LEU A 196 -11.32 -14.75 10.19
N GLU A 197 -12.19 -13.97 10.81
CA GLU A 197 -11.90 -13.33 12.08
C GLU A 197 -11.98 -14.31 13.22
N SER A 198 -10.89 -14.48 13.99
CA SER A 198 -10.83 -15.37 15.13
C SER A 198 -11.41 -14.72 16.38
N LEU A 199 -12.38 -15.35 17.01
CA LEU A 199 -12.94 -14.98 18.32
C LEU A 199 -12.18 -15.63 19.49
N GLY A 200 -11.18 -16.46 19.20
CA GLY A 200 -10.38 -17.16 20.20
C GLY A 200 -10.48 -18.67 20.10
N ILE A 201 -9.94 -19.36 21.09
CA ILE A 201 -9.91 -20.82 21.17
C ILE A 201 -11.08 -21.30 22.01
N ILE A 202 -11.81 -22.30 21.54
CA ILE A 202 -12.87 -23.01 22.27
C ILE A 202 -12.24 -23.73 23.48
N ARG A 203 -12.70 -23.39 24.69
CA ARG A 203 -12.08 -23.88 25.92
C ARG A 203 -12.91 -24.89 26.70
N THR A 204 -14.22 -24.93 26.45
CA THR A 204 -15.15 -25.81 27.17
C THR A 204 -15.97 -26.64 26.19
N GLN A 205 -16.47 -27.78 26.68
CA GLN A 205 -17.36 -28.63 25.89
C GLN A 205 -18.69 -27.93 25.59
N GLU A 206 -19.20 -27.18 26.53
CA GLU A 206 -20.44 -26.39 26.38
C GLU A 206 -20.33 -25.37 25.25
N GLU A 207 -19.17 -24.73 25.13
CA GLU A 207 -18.89 -23.79 24.03
C GLU A 207 -18.82 -24.52 22.68
N ALA A 208 -18.15 -25.67 22.63
CA ALA A 208 -18.08 -26.50 21.41
C ALA A 208 -19.48 -26.96 20.97
N ASP A 209 -20.28 -27.46 21.91
CA ASP A 209 -21.64 -27.92 21.64
C ASP A 209 -22.53 -26.77 21.17
N TRP A 210 -22.37 -25.58 21.76
CA TRP A 210 -23.11 -24.39 21.33
C TRP A 210 -22.76 -23.98 19.89
N VAL A 211 -21.47 -23.97 19.54
CA VAL A 211 -20.99 -23.64 18.18
C VAL A 211 -21.51 -24.65 17.17
N ASN A 212 -21.41 -25.94 17.48
CA ASN A 212 -21.89 -27.02 16.59
C ASN A 212 -23.40 -26.94 16.36
N ALA A 213 -24.17 -26.52 17.37
CA ALA A 213 -25.62 -26.42 17.28
C ALA A 213 -26.12 -25.14 16.59
N ASN A 214 -25.43 -24.01 16.79
CA ASN A 214 -25.94 -22.67 16.42
C ASN A 214 -25.14 -21.98 15.31
N CYS A 215 -23.86 -22.35 15.13
CA CYS A 215 -22.97 -21.69 14.16
C CYS A 215 -21.89 -22.69 13.67
N PRO A 216 -22.28 -23.78 13.00
CA PRO A 216 -21.34 -24.82 12.55
C PRO A 216 -20.29 -24.23 11.60
N GLN A 217 -19.03 -24.65 11.75
CA GLN A 217 -17.89 -24.16 10.99
C GLN A 217 -17.54 -25.13 9.87
N PHE A 218 -17.60 -24.69 8.62
CA PHE A 218 -17.27 -25.49 7.41
C PHE A 218 -17.94 -26.85 7.35
N LYS A 219 -19.10 -27.04 8.01
CA LYS A 219 -19.81 -28.31 8.15
C LYS A 219 -19.03 -29.41 8.88
N GLU A 220 -18.00 -29.01 9.64
CA GLU A 220 -17.22 -29.89 10.50
C GLU A 220 -17.67 -29.75 11.96
N THR A 221 -17.44 -30.76 12.78
CA THR A 221 -17.72 -30.73 14.21
C THR A 221 -16.50 -30.16 14.94
N VAL A 222 -16.65 -28.98 15.56
CA VAL A 222 -15.59 -28.36 16.34
C VAL A 222 -15.46 -29.00 17.73
N GLN A 223 -14.25 -28.98 18.26
CA GLN A 223 -13.87 -29.55 19.54
C GLN A 223 -13.14 -28.53 20.43
N ILE A 224 -12.90 -28.90 21.68
CA ILE A 224 -12.06 -28.11 22.58
C ILE A 224 -10.65 -28.00 21.99
N GLY A 225 -10.14 -26.78 21.89
CA GLY A 225 -8.84 -26.48 21.27
C GLY A 225 -8.93 -25.89 19.87
N ASP A 226 -10.08 -26.02 19.20
CA ASP A 226 -10.31 -25.41 17.89
C ASP A 226 -10.54 -23.91 18.01
N ILE A 227 -10.37 -23.20 16.90
CA ILE A 227 -10.61 -21.75 16.81
C ILE A 227 -12.10 -21.52 16.53
N ARG A 228 -12.70 -20.61 17.31
CA ARG A 228 -14.02 -20.08 17.01
C ARG A 228 -13.88 -18.88 16.08
N TYR A 229 -14.63 -18.86 14.99
CA TYR A 229 -14.67 -17.77 14.02
C TYR A 229 -15.95 -16.93 14.16
N ALA A 230 -15.86 -15.68 13.68
CA ALA A 230 -16.98 -14.76 13.65
C ALA A 230 -17.85 -15.01 12.41
N ASP A 231 -19.16 -15.03 12.62
CA ASP A 231 -20.17 -15.01 11.57
C ASP A 231 -20.35 -13.55 11.12
N ILE A 232 -19.79 -13.21 9.97
CA ILE A 232 -19.76 -11.82 9.47
C ILE A 232 -21.00 -11.51 8.63
N ASP A 233 -21.52 -12.48 7.90
CA ASP A 233 -22.69 -12.28 7.04
C ASP A 233 -24.03 -12.56 7.75
N GLY A 234 -24.00 -13.08 8.98
CA GLY A 234 -25.18 -13.37 9.80
C GLY A 234 -25.96 -14.59 9.34
N SER A 235 -25.31 -15.51 8.63
CA SER A 235 -25.94 -16.74 8.12
C SER A 235 -26.12 -17.83 9.18
N ASN A 236 -25.52 -17.67 10.36
CA ASN A 236 -25.37 -18.67 11.42
C ASN A 236 -24.60 -19.92 10.95
N THR A 237 -23.71 -19.78 9.99
CA THR A 237 -22.83 -20.84 9.51
C THR A 237 -21.51 -20.23 9.05
N ILE A 238 -20.38 -20.69 9.56
CA ILE A 238 -19.08 -20.16 9.15
C ILE A 238 -18.66 -20.84 7.85
N ASP A 239 -18.47 -20.02 6.80
CA ASP A 239 -17.98 -20.47 5.51
C ASP A 239 -17.05 -19.42 4.84
N GLU A 240 -16.82 -19.57 3.53
CA GLU A 240 -15.95 -18.65 2.77
C GLU A 240 -16.48 -17.21 2.69
N ASN A 241 -17.78 -16.97 2.94
CA ASN A 241 -18.41 -15.66 2.88
C ASN A 241 -18.14 -14.83 4.14
N ASP A 242 -17.73 -15.49 5.25
CA ASP A 242 -17.37 -14.83 6.51
C ASP A 242 -15.96 -14.26 6.53
N LYS A 243 -15.22 -14.42 5.44
CA LYS A 243 -13.89 -13.80 5.33
C LYS A 243 -14.00 -12.28 5.29
N THR A 244 -13.18 -11.64 6.07
CA THR A 244 -13.07 -10.17 6.14
C THR A 244 -11.59 -9.75 6.19
N ILE A 245 -11.33 -8.45 6.11
CA ILE A 245 -9.97 -7.93 6.27
C ILE A 245 -9.65 -7.88 7.77
N VAL A 246 -8.78 -8.80 8.20
CA VAL A 246 -8.39 -8.97 9.61
C VAL A 246 -7.08 -8.28 9.96
N GLY A 247 -6.32 -7.81 8.96
CA GLY A 247 -5.03 -7.16 9.23
C GLY A 247 -4.40 -6.57 7.98
N SER A 248 -3.23 -5.95 8.20
CA SER A 248 -2.37 -5.39 7.16
C SER A 248 -1.05 -6.15 7.11
N THR A 249 -0.46 -6.24 5.91
CA THR A 249 0.91 -6.77 5.73
C THR A 249 1.98 -5.76 6.10
N ILE A 250 1.61 -4.49 6.33
CA ILE A 250 2.54 -3.46 6.79
C ILE A 250 2.85 -3.74 8.26
N PRO A 251 4.11 -4.00 8.63
CA PRO A 251 4.51 -4.21 10.00
C PRO A 251 4.16 -2.99 10.86
N ARG A 252 3.61 -3.22 12.03
CA ARG A 252 3.30 -2.13 12.97
C ARG A 252 4.57 -1.51 13.56
N TYR A 253 5.62 -2.32 13.71
CA TYR A 253 6.91 -1.90 14.21
C TYR A 253 8.02 -2.54 13.39
N THR A 254 9.04 -1.74 13.06
CA THR A 254 10.30 -2.19 12.47
C THR A 254 11.45 -1.69 13.34
N TYR A 255 12.41 -2.54 13.66
CA TYR A 255 13.59 -2.20 14.48
C TYR A 255 14.85 -2.87 13.92
#